data_08fd2fc344c5c153828c55e8328e0508
#
_entry.id   08fd2fc344c5c153828c55e8328e0508
#
_cell.length_a   1.000
_cell.length_b   1.000
_cell.length_c   1.000
_cell.angle_alpha   90.00
_cell.angle_beta   90.00
_cell.angle_gamma   90.00
#
_symmetry.space_group_name_H-M   'P 1'
#
loop_
_entity.id
_entity.type
_entity.pdbx_description
1 polymer ?
#
loop_
_entity_poly.entity_id
_entity_poly.type
_entity_poly.pdbx_seq_one_letter_code
_entity_poly.pdbx_strand_id
1 'polypeptide(L)'
;MPAKGRLREPSVSLLDDAGLAPEQPGDRTLAFPCRNAPVDVLLVRAADIPEYVQDGVVDCGITGIDLVRERGARVRELLRLGFGSCRLEAAVPEESPIGRLADLAGVSVATVYPRLARELLPVDVEIVDITGSVELAPRLGLADAIVDLVSSGNTLRTNGLRSLGVLLSSEAVLIGRDDSSAGLVAMLRAVVEGRAHRYLMLNAPDGRLEEICAIVGGARAPSVLPLAEEGMVAVHALVPAADVWDLLPRLEAAGGSSMLVVPVERMV
;
A
#
# COMPACT_ATOMS: atom_id res chain seq x y z
N MET A 1 -9.39 10.86 -6.14
CA MET A 1 -8.37 9.81 -6.29
C MET A 1 -7.34 10.20 -7.36
N PRO A 2 -6.16 9.57 -7.42
CA PRO A 2 -5.12 9.88 -8.41
C PRO A 2 -5.60 9.68 -9.86
N ALA A 3 -5.40 10.70 -10.72
CA ALA A 3 -5.74 10.63 -12.14
C ALA A 3 -4.76 9.78 -12.95
N LYS A 4 -3.53 9.59 -12.46
CA LYS A 4 -2.45 8.85 -13.11
C LYS A 4 -1.39 8.39 -12.10
N GLY A 5 -0.44 7.59 -12.57
CA GLY A 5 0.66 7.09 -11.76
C GLY A 5 0.32 5.80 -11.01
N ARG A 6 1.27 5.34 -10.18
CA ARG A 6 1.26 4.03 -9.52
C ARG A 6 0.06 3.74 -8.60
N LEU A 7 -0.61 4.78 -8.12
CA LEU A 7 -1.76 4.63 -7.21
C LEU A 7 -3.10 4.56 -7.95
N ARG A 8 -3.18 4.89 -9.25
CA ARG A 8 -4.46 4.97 -9.97
C ARG A 8 -5.15 3.62 -10.08
N GLU A 9 -4.52 2.65 -10.74
CA GLU A 9 -5.12 1.33 -10.99
C GLU A 9 -5.51 0.60 -9.70
N PRO A 10 -4.64 0.54 -8.66
CA PRO A 10 -5.04 -0.07 -7.39
C PRO A 10 -6.20 0.67 -6.70
N SER A 11 -6.31 2.00 -6.86
CA SER A 11 -7.44 2.76 -6.32
C SER A 11 -8.74 2.43 -7.04
N VAL A 12 -8.71 2.31 -8.37
CA VAL A 12 -9.89 1.88 -9.15
C VAL A 12 -10.33 0.48 -8.72
N SER A 13 -9.38 -0.48 -8.69
CA SER A 13 -9.67 -1.83 -8.23
C SER A 13 -10.27 -1.87 -6.80
N LEU A 14 -9.78 -1.02 -5.90
CA LEU A 14 -10.33 -0.93 -4.54
C LEU A 14 -11.79 -0.45 -4.53
N LEU A 15 -12.11 0.56 -5.36
CA LEU A 15 -13.48 1.07 -5.49
C LEU A 15 -14.41 0.04 -6.13
N ASP A 16 -13.94 -0.67 -7.16
CA ASP A 16 -14.69 -1.74 -7.82
C ASP A 16 -14.99 -2.89 -6.85
N ASP A 17 -14.00 -3.36 -6.10
CA ASP A 17 -14.18 -4.41 -5.09
C ASP A 17 -15.08 -3.95 -3.93
N ALA A 18 -15.10 -2.64 -3.64
CA ALA A 18 -16.05 -2.07 -2.69
C ALA A 18 -17.49 -1.99 -3.27
N GLY A 19 -17.67 -2.30 -4.56
CA GLY A 19 -18.97 -2.28 -5.23
C GLY A 19 -19.45 -0.88 -5.58
N LEU A 20 -18.56 0.11 -5.63
CA LEU A 20 -18.93 1.50 -5.94
C LEU A 20 -19.21 1.73 -7.43
N ALA A 21 -18.73 0.83 -8.31
CA ALA A 21 -18.97 0.85 -9.75
C ALA A 21 -18.91 2.26 -10.35
N PRO A 22 -17.74 2.94 -10.32
CA PRO A 22 -17.62 4.27 -10.89
C PRO A 22 -17.95 4.22 -12.38
N GLU A 23 -18.76 5.16 -12.87
CA GLU A 23 -19.00 5.28 -14.30
C GLU A 23 -17.68 5.62 -14.97
N GLN A 24 -17.23 4.73 -15.89
CA GLN A 24 -15.96 4.97 -16.57
C GLN A 24 -16.05 6.27 -17.38
N PRO A 25 -15.25 7.28 -17.06
CA PRO A 25 -15.26 8.51 -17.81
C PRO A 25 -14.68 8.27 -19.20
N GLY A 26 -15.24 8.93 -20.21
CA GLY A 26 -14.49 9.14 -21.45
C GLY A 26 -13.15 9.82 -21.13
N ASP A 27 -12.16 9.72 -22.00
CA ASP A 27 -10.75 10.12 -21.81
C ASP A 27 -10.50 11.52 -21.20
N ARG A 28 -11.51 12.37 -21.06
CA ARG A 28 -11.40 13.75 -20.57
C ARG A 28 -12.27 14.07 -19.36
N THR A 29 -13.03 13.10 -18.84
CA THR A 29 -13.91 13.34 -17.69
C THR A 29 -13.10 13.21 -16.40
N LEU A 30 -13.07 14.26 -15.59
CA LEU A 30 -12.33 14.31 -14.33
C LEU A 30 -13.22 14.08 -13.10
N ALA A 31 -14.55 14.14 -13.25
CA ALA A 31 -15.51 13.89 -12.17
C ALA A 31 -16.66 13.03 -12.70
N PHE A 32 -17.05 12.00 -11.95
CA PHE A 32 -18.10 11.07 -12.35
C PHE A 32 -18.75 10.40 -11.13
N PRO A 33 -20.06 10.14 -11.18
CA PRO A 33 -20.78 9.47 -10.11
C PRO A 33 -20.47 7.97 -10.07
N CYS A 34 -20.69 7.37 -8.91
CA CYS A 34 -20.79 5.93 -8.76
C CYS A 34 -22.26 5.49 -8.92
N ARG A 35 -22.50 4.37 -9.61
CA ARG A 35 -23.88 3.88 -9.87
C ARG A 35 -24.58 3.37 -8.61
N ASN A 36 -23.82 2.79 -7.70
CA ASN A 36 -24.34 2.00 -6.59
C ASN A 36 -24.34 2.75 -5.25
N ALA A 37 -23.83 3.98 -5.24
CA ALA A 37 -23.72 4.77 -4.02
C ALA A 37 -23.76 6.28 -4.34
N PRO A 38 -24.20 7.13 -3.40
CA PRO A 38 -24.16 8.58 -3.55
C PRO A 38 -22.72 9.10 -3.34
N VAL A 39 -21.81 8.67 -4.20
CA VAL A 39 -20.38 8.99 -4.17
C VAL A 39 -19.96 9.47 -5.55
N ASP A 40 -19.36 10.65 -5.60
CA ASP A 40 -18.73 11.17 -6.79
C ASP A 40 -17.21 10.97 -6.70
N VAL A 41 -16.62 10.50 -7.78
CA VAL A 41 -15.17 10.31 -7.88
C VAL A 41 -14.56 11.44 -8.68
N LEU A 42 -13.58 12.12 -8.08
CA LEU A 42 -12.81 13.17 -8.72
C LEU A 42 -11.38 12.67 -9.03
N LEU A 43 -10.93 12.81 -10.28
CA LEU A 43 -9.59 12.47 -10.74
C LEU A 43 -8.68 13.70 -10.73
N VAL A 44 -7.68 13.70 -9.88
CA VAL A 44 -6.74 14.82 -9.72
C VAL A 44 -5.30 14.32 -9.55
N ARG A 45 -4.33 15.22 -9.56
CA ARG A 45 -2.94 14.84 -9.24
C ARG A 45 -2.85 14.35 -7.80
N ALA A 46 -2.13 13.26 -7.57
CA ALA A 46 -1.97 12.69 -6.23
C ALA A 46 -1.41 13.72 -5.20
N ALA A 47 -0.52 14.61 -5.65
CA ALA A 47 0.09 15.66 -4.84
C ALA A 47 -0.89 16.78 -4.42
N ASP A 48 -2.01 16.95 -5.13
CA ASP A 48 -2.98 18.01 -4.84
C ASP A 48 -4.11 17.51 -3.90
N ILE A 49 -4.26 16.18 -3.77
CA ILE A 49 -5.32 15.56 -2.96
C ILE A 49 -5.28 16.00 -1.49
N PRO A 50 -4.13 16.06 -0.82
CA PRO A 50 -4.08 16.49 0.58
C PRO A 50 -4.67 17.89 0.80
N GLU A 51 -4.39 18.85 -0.10
CA GLU A 51 -4.92 20.20 -0.03
C GLU A 51 -6.44 20.21 -0.29
N TYR A 52 -6.92 19.49 -1.31
CA TYR A 52 -8.36 19.41 -1.61
C TYR A 52 -9.18 18.84 -0.45
N VAL A 53 -8.63 17.86 0.26
CA VAL A 53 -9.27 17.32 1.46
C VAL A 53 -9.23 18.34 2.60
N GLN A 54 -8.06 18.94 2.87
CA GLN A 54 -7.89 19.95 3.90
C GLN A 54 -8.86 21.13 3.72
N ASP A 55 -8.98 21.63 2.49
CA ASP A 55 -9.80 22.80 2.16
C ASP A 55 -11.29 22.46 2.00
N GLY A 56 -11.67 21.19 2.10
CA GLY A 56 -13.06 20.73 2.02
C GLY A 56 -13.65 20.74 0.63
N VAL A 57 -12.81 20.74 -0.40
CA VAL A 57 -13.24 20.56 -1.80
C VAL A 57 -13.79 19.15 -2.02
N VAL A 58 -13.22 18.17 -1.31
CA VAL A 58 -13.67 16.79 -1.24
C VAL A 58 -13.70 16.30 0.20
N ASP A 59 -14.57 15.33 0.52
CA ASP A 59 -14.72 14.79 1.87
C ASP A 59 -13.54 13.91 2.27
N CYS A 60 -13.04 13.12 1.31
CA CYS A 60 -11.91 12.22 1.51
C CYS A 60 -11.10 12.04 0.21
N GLY A 61 -9.90 11.47 0.33
CA GLY A 61 -9.02 11.30 -0.81
C GLY A 61 -8.05 10.13 -0.64
N ILE A 62 -7.73 9.44 -1.74
CA ILE A 62 -6.69 8.40 -1.79
C ILE A 62 -5.41 9.05 -2.29
N THR A 63 -4.33 8.98 -1.50
CA THR A 63 -3.01 9.53 -1.85
C THR A 63 -1.89 8.74 -1.13
N GLY A 64 -0.62 9.16 -1.25
CA GLY A 64 0.50 8.59 -0.52
C GLY A 64 0.76 9.31 0.81
N ILE A 65 1.22 8.60 1.84
CA ILE A 65 1.67 9.18 3.12
C ILE A 65 2.78 10.21 2.86
N ASP A 66 3.70 9.92 1.94
CA ASP A 66 4.76 10.81 1.48
C ASP A 66 4.21 12.17 1.06
N LEU A 67 3.15 12.18 0.25
CA LEU A 67 2.54 13.42 -0.26
C LEU A 67 1.79 14.20 0.83
N VAL A 68 1.11 13.51 1.74
CA VAL A 68 0.45 14.15 2.89
C VAL A 68 1.48 14.89 3.75
N ARG A 69 2.60 14.23 4.05
CA ARG A 69 3.68 14.81 4.85
C ARG A 69 4.43 15.90 4.12
N GLU A 70 4.73 15.73 2.83
CA GLU A 70 5.39 16.73 2.01
C GLU A 70 4.57 18.04 1.95
N ARG A 71 3.25 17.93 1.75
CA ARG A 71 2.35 19.10 1.75
C ARG A 71 2.12 19.68 3.14
N GLY A 72 2.40 18.92 4.20
CA GLY A 72 2.10 19.31 5.58
C GLY A 72 0.62 19.56 5.80
N ALA A 73 -0.22 18.85 5.07
CA ALA A 73 -1.66 19.02 5.12
C ALA A 73 -2.24 18.57 6.46
N ARG A 74 -3.19 19.36 6.99
CA ARG A 74 -3.91 19.07 8.24
C ARG A 74 -5.11 18.18 7.97
N VAL A 75 -4.83 16.90 7.73
CA VAL A 75 -5.81 15.85 7.45
C VAL A 75 -5.60 14.65 8.38
N ARG A 76 -6.61 13.80 8.50
CA ARG A 76 -6.55 12.55 9.26
C ARG A 76 -6.31 11.38 8.31
N GLU A 77 -5.44 10.47 8.69
CA GLU A 77 -5.34 9.15 8.07
C GLU A 77 -6.54 8.32 8.55
N LEU A 78 -7.45 7.97 7.64
CA LEU A 78 -8.67 7.20 7.94
C LEU A 78 -8.45 5.71 7.75
N LEU A 79 -7.64 5.32 6.75
CA LEU A 79 -7.37 3.92 6.44
C LEU A 79 -6.08 3.78 5.63
N ARG A 80 -5.23 2.82 6.00
CA ARG A 80 -4.15 2.31 5.16
C ARG A 80 -4.71 1.33 4.15
N LEU A 81 -4.29 1.43 2.89
CA LEU A 81 -4.93 0.73 1.80
C LEU A 81 -4.19 -0.54 1.35
N GLY A 82 -2.99 -0.79 1.90
CA GLY A 82 -2.21 -2.01 1.64
C GLY A 82 -1.61 -2.11 0.23
N PHE A 83 -1.53 -0.99 -0.50
CA PHE A 83 -0.88 -0.94 -1.81
C PHE A 83 -0.04 0.32 -1.99
N GLY A 84 0.74 0.37 -3.09
CA GLY A 84 1.57 1.51 -3.40
C GLY A 84 2.73 1.71 -2.42
N SER A 85 3.19 0.67 -1.75
CA SER A 85 4.33 0.73 -0.83
C SER A 85 5.58 1.20 -1.54
N CYS A 86 6.30 2.13 -0.92
CA CYS A 86 7.57 2.67 -1.39
C CYS A 86 8.34 3.25 -0.21
N ARG A 87 9.58 3.64 -0.46
CA ARG A 87 10.43 4.28 0.52
C ARG A 87 10.99 5.58 -0.06
N LEU A 88 11.03 6.64 0.73
CA LEU A 88 11.81 7.82 0.41
C LEU A 88 13.25 7.54 0.88
N GLU A 89 14.19 7.55 -0.06
CA GLU A 89 15.58 7.22 0.21
C GLU A 89 16.50 8.36 -0.24
N ALA A 90 17.58 8.58 0.51
CA ALA A 90 18.70 9.37 0.02
C ALA A 90 19.65 8.47 -0.77
N ALA A 91 20.13 8.93 -1.91
CA ALA A 91 21.05 8.18 -2.77
C ALA A 91 22.11 9.08 -3.40
N VAL A 92 23.25 8.49 -3.73
CA VAL A 92 24.39 9.15 -4.36
C VAL A 92 24.91 8.31 -5.51
N PRO A 93 25.71 8.87 -6.46
CA PRO A 93 26.43 8.09 -7.43
C PRO A 93 27.26 6.98 -6.78
N GLU A 94 27.38 5.80 -7.45
CA GLU A 94 28.14 4.67 -6.91
C GLU A 94 29.59 5.04 -6.55
N GLU A 95 30.21 5.93 -7.34
CA GLU A 95 31.59 6.40 -7.17
C GLU A 95 31.72 7.52 -6.12
N SER A 96 30.61 8.02 -5.55
CA SER A 96 30.65 9.12 -4.58
C SER A 96 31.40 8.70 -3.29
N PRO A 97 32.23 9.58 -2.71
CA PRO A 97 32.90 9.33 -1.43
C PRO A 97 31.94 9.39 -0.23
N ILE A 98 30.71 9.89 -0.40
CA ILE A 98 29.71 10.02 0.67
C ILE A 98 29.22 8.63 1.06
N GLY A 99 29.50 8.19 2.30
CA GLY A 99 29.23 6.83 2.77
C GLY A 99 27.93 6.65 3.54
N ARG A 100 27.43 7.72 4.16
CA ARG A 100 26.25 7.67 5.08
C ARG A 100 25.51 9.01 5.07
N LEU A 101 24.29 9.02 5.60
CA LEU A 101 23.43 10.23 5.65
C LEU A 101 24.08 11.42 6.34
N ALA A 102 24.91 11.21 7.38
CA ALA A 102 25.59 12.27 8.08
C ALA A 102 26.67 12.99 7.26
N ASP A 103 27.18 12.33 6.21
CA ASP A 103 28.20 12.91 5.32
C ASP A 103 27.61 13.84 4.25
N LEU A 104 26.27 14.01 4.24
CA LEU A 104 25.55 14.93 3.34
C LEU A 104 25.60 16.40 3.80
N ALA A 105 26.25 16.72 4.91
CA ALA A 105 26.31 18.11 5.43
C ALA A 105 26.87 19.09 4.38
N GLY A 106 26.04 20.08 4.00
CA GLY A 106 26.39 21.09 2.99
C GLY A 106 26.44 20.58 1.54
N VAL A 107 25.98 19.33 1.28
CA VAL A 107 25.91 18.71 -0.06
C VAL A 107 24.64 19.19 -0.76
N SER A 108 24.70 19.35 -2.09
CA SER A 108 23.55 19.66 -2.92
C SER A 108 22.70 18.39 -3.14
N VAL A 109 21.40 18.47 -2.82
CA VAL A 109 20.44 17.35 -2.86
C VAL A 109 19.26 17.68 -3.75
N ALA A 110 19.12 17.00 -4.88
CA ALA A 110 17.97 17.14 -5.76
C ALA A 110 16.79 16.30 -5.27
N THR A 111 15.58 16.88 -5.28
CA THR A 111 14.38 16.19 -4.83
C THR A 111 13.09 16.85 -5.32
N VAL A 112 12.01 16.06 -5.41
CA VAL A 112 10.61 16.55 -5.49
C VAL A 112 9.95 16.62 -4.11
N TYR A 113 10.69 16.31 -3.02
CA TYR A 113 10.24 16.29 -1.62
C TYR A 113 11.09 17.23 -0.76
N PRO A 114 11.14 18.56 -1.07
CA PRO A 114 12.02 19.50 -0.39
C PRO A 114 11.74 19.64 1.11
N ARG A 115 10.47 19.53 1.52
CA ARG A 115 10.10 19.60 2.93
C ARG A 115 10.57 18.35 3.68
N LEU A 116 10.25 17.16 3.17
CA LEU A 116 10.65 15.90 3.81
C LEU A 116 12.16 15.73 3.83
N ALA A 117 12.87 16.17 2.80
CA ALA A 117 14.33 16.14 2.78
C ALA A 117 14.91 17.00 3.92
N ARG A 118 14.42 18.22 4.12
CA ARG A 118 14.85 19.09 5.26
C ARG A 118 14.47 18.52 6.62
N GLU A 119 13.30 17.87 6.73
CA GLU A 119 12.79 17.35 8.00
C GLU A 119 13.51 16.06 8.43
N LEU A 120 13.84 15.17 7.46
CA LEU A 120 14.25 13.81 7.75
C LEU A 120 15.75 13.55 7.60
N LEU A 121 16.47 14.39 6.87
CA LEU A 121 17.92 14.28 6.83
C LEU A 121 18.52 14.72 8.17
N PRO A 122 19.53 13.99 8.67
CA PRO A 122 20.13 14.28 9.98
C PRO A 122 21.04 15.51 9.98
N VAL A 123 21.26 16.14 8.83
CA VAL A 123 22.17 17.26 8.60
C VAL A 123 21.55 18.27 7.64
N ASP A 124 22.00 19.52 7.69
CA ASP A 124 21.60 20.55 6.74
C ASP A 124 22.23 20.29 5.36
N VAL A 125 21.41 20.41 4.32
CA VAL A 125 21.76 20.19 2.91
C VAL A 125 21.30 21.36 2.06
N GLU A 126 21.92 21.55 0.91
CA GLU A 126 21.46 22.48 -0.11
C GLU A 126 20.40 21.81 -0.98
N ILE A 127 19.13 22.21 -0.85
CA ILE A 127 18.02 21.62 -1.61
C ILE A 127 17.96 22.19 -3.02
N VAL A 128 18.04 21.31 -4.01
CA VAL A 128 17.76 21.59 -5.42
C VAL A 128 16.36 21.03 -5.73
N ASP A 129 15.35 21.92 -5.73
CA ASP A 129 13.97 21.57 -6.00
C ASP A 129 13.77 21.32 -7.50
N ILE A 130 13.36 20.10 -7.88
CA ILE A 130 13.11 19.71 -9.27
C ILE A 130 11.78 18.99 -9.38
N THR A 131 11.15 19.05 -10.56
CA THR A 131 9.77 18.55 -10.76
C THR A 131 9.67 17.16 -11.35
N GLY A 132 10.79 16.48 -11.58
CA GLY A 132 10.82 15.12 -12.12
C GLY A 132 12.22 14.71 -12.58
N SER A 133 12.40 13.42 -12.88
CA SER A 133 13.70 12.85 -13.30
C SER A 133 14.84 13.14 -12.32
N VAL A 134 14.54 13.05 -11.03
CA VAL A 134 15.44 13.33 -9.90
C VAL A 134 16.72 12.49 -10.03
N GLU A 135 16.59 11.24 -10.45
CA GLU A 135 17.66 10.26 -10.64
C GLU A 135 18.73 10.68 -11.68
N LEU A 136 18.41 11.63 -12.55
CA LEU A 136 19.36 12.15 -13.54
C LEU A 136 20.17 13.36 -13.00
N ALA A 137 19.74 13.98 -11.92
CA ALA A 137 20.35 15.22 -11.43
C ALA A 137 21.86 15.09 -11.16
N PRO A 138 22.38 14.03 -10.50
CA PRO A 138 23.82 13.90 -10.29
C PRO A 138 24.60 13.74 -11.60
N ARG A 139 24.07 12.95 -12.53
CA ARG A 139 24.71 12.74 -13.84
C ARG A 139 24.79 14.03 -14.67
N LEU A 140 23.83 14.93 -14.49
CA LEU A 140 23.80 16.23 -15.18
C LEU A 140 24.58 17.31 -14.43
N GLY A 141 25.17 17.00 -13.27
CA GLY A 141 25.90 17.96 -12.44
C GLY A 141 25.00 19.00 -11.77
N LEU A 142 23.71 18.71 -11.59
CA LEU A 142 22.73 19.59 -10.94
C LEU A 142 22.74 19.45 -9.43
N ALA A 143 23.14 18.28 -8.91
CA ALA A 143 23.25 18.00 -7.48
C ALA A 143 24.23 16.84 -7.26
N ASP A 144 24.77 16.71 -6.05
CA ASP A 144 25.70 15.65 -5.67
C ASP A 144 24.98 14.40 -5.14
N ALA A 145 23.78 14.59 -4.65
CA ALA A 145 22.91 13.53 -4.08
C ALA A 145 21.45 13.74 -4.49
N ILE A 146 20.64 12.73 -4.25
CA ILE A 146 19.18 12.81 -4.43
C ILE A 146 18.42 12.34 -3.20
N VAL A 147 17.18 12.83 -3.04
CA VAL A 147 16.15 12.21 -2.20
C VAL A 147 14.93 11.95 -3.06
N ASP A 148 14.59 10.67 -3.24
CA ASP A 148 13.48 10.26 -4.12
C ASP A 148 12.79 8.98 -3.64
N LEU A 149 11.60 8.71 -4.22
CA LEU A 149 10.83 7.49 -3.94
C LEU A 149 11.43 6.27 -4.65
N VAL A 150 11.62 5.23 -3.86
CA VAL A 150 12.16 3.95 -4.29
C VAL A 150 11.15 2.85 -4.00
N SER A 151 10.68 2.15 -5.03
CA SER A 151 9.82 0.96 -4.87
C SER A 151 10.65 -0.33 -4.85
N SER A 152 11.38 -0.62 -5.93
CA SER A 152 12.20 -1.85 -6.05
C SER A 152 13.71 -1.60 -6.04
N GLY A 153 14.14 -0.35 -6.08
CA GLY A 153 15.56 0.03 -6.20
C GLY A 153 16.15 -0.13 -7.60
N ASN A 154 15.39 -0.65 -8.57
CA ASN A 154 15.87 -0.82 -9.93
C ASN A 154 16.23 0.52 -10.59
N THR A 155 15.42 1.56 -10.39
CA THR A 155 15.66 2.90 -10.94
C THR A 155 16.98 3.46 -10.45
N LEU A 156 17.30 3.33 -9.17
CA LEU A 156 18.59 3.78 -8.62
C LEU A 156 19.75 3.05 -9.32
N ARG A 157 19.73 1.72 -9.33
CA ARG A 157 20.79 0.90 -9.94
C ARG A 157 20.97 1.19 -11.44
N THR A 158 19.87 1.32 -12.19
CA THR A 158 19.94 1.62 -13.63
C THR A 158 20.59 2.98 -13.91
N ASN A 159 20.48 3.92 -12.97
CA ASN A 159 21.09 5.24 -13.08
C ASN A 159 22.44 5.36 -12.35
N GLY A 160 23.06 4.23 -11.94
CA GLY A 160 24.36 4.21 -11.26
C GLY A 160 24.34 4.89 -9.89
N LEU A 161 23.20 4.78 -9.19
CA LEU A 161 23.01 5.35 -7.84
C LEU A 161 22.94 4.23 -6.80
N ARG A 162 23.50 4.49 -5.63
CA ARG A 162 23.37 3.65 -4.44
C ARG A 162 22.65 4.38 -3.31
N SER A 163 21.80 3.66 -2.58
CA SER A 163 21.11 4.18 -1.41
C SER A 163 22.06 4.41 -0.25
N LEU A 164 21.91 5.52 0.45
CA LEU A 164 22.53 5.82 1.73
C LEU A 164 21.65 5.41 2.92
N GLY A 165 20.34 5.25 2.69
CA GLY A 165 19.38 4.84 3.69
C GLY A 165 17.97 5.32 3.41
N VAL A 166 17.03 4.70 4.12
CA VAL A 166 15.60 5.01 4.08
C VAL A 166 15.29 6.15 5.03
N LEU A 167 14.61 7.18 4.54
CA LEU A 167 14.15 8.33 5.32
C LEU A 167 12.70 8.16 5.79
N LEU A 168 11.86 7.57 4.94
CA LEU A 168 10.43 7.38 5.21
C LEU A 168 9.92 6.14 4.46
N SER A 169 9.12 5.30 5.13
CA SER A 169 8.27 4.31 4.46
C SER A 169 6.90 4.92 4.17
N SER A 170 6.41 4.73 2.95
CA SER A 170 5.13 5.27 2.49
C SER A 170 4.31 4.20 1.80
N GLU A 171 3.00 4.35 1.87
CA GLU A 171 1.99 3.57 1.17
C GLU A 171 0.78 4.44 0.85
N ALA A 172 -0.17 3.89 0.08
CA ALA A 172 -1.43 4.56 -0.18
C ALA A 172 -2.31 4.61 1.07
N VAL A 173 -2.92 5.76 1.32
CA VAL A 173 -3.84 6.01 2.42
C VAL A 173 -5.10 6.70 1.93
N LEU A 174 -6.22 6.40 2.60
CA LEU A 174 -7.41 7.22 2.57
C LEU A 174 -7.28 8.28 3.64
N ILE A 175 -7.41 9.54 3.25
CA ILE A 175 -7.39 10.69 4.15
C ILE A 175 -8.73 11.41 4.17
N GLY A 176 -9.05 12.07 5.26
CA GLY A 176 -10.24 12.89 5.44
C GLY A 176 -10.03 13.98 6.49
N ARG A 177 -10.98 14.91 6.63
CA ARG A 177 -10.96 15.93 7.68
C ARG A 177 -11.55 15.42 8.99
N ASP A 178 -12.60 14.63 8.88
CA ASP A 178 -13.43 14.13 9.97
C ASP A 178 -14.01 12.74 9.63
N ASP A 179 -15.01 12.32 10.38
CA ASP A 179 -15.67 11.03 10.21
C ASP A 179 -16.92 11.07 9.30
N SER A 180 -17.11 12.15 8.53
CA SER A 180 -18.26 12.31 7.61
C SER A 180 -18.36 11.19 6.57
N SER A 181 -17.24 10.58 6.20
CA SER A 181 -17.15 9.47 5.25
C SER A 181 -17.14 8.08 5.91
N ALA A 182 -17.62 7.93 7.15
CA ALA A 182 -17.52 6.68 7.93
C ALA A 182 -18.07 5.44 7.18
N GLY A 183 -19.19 5.59 6.46
CA GLY A 183 -19.76 4.51 5.64
C GLY A 183 -18.82 4.05 4.52
N LEU A 184 -18.24 4.99 3.79
CA LEU A 184 -17.25 4.70 2.75
C LEU A 184 -15.99 4.05 3.35
N VAL A 185 -15.49 4.59 4.47
CA VAL A 185 -14.33 4.04 5.19
C VAL A 185 -14.58 2.59 5.59
N ALA A 186 -15.77 2.28 6.13
CA ALA A 186 -16.14 0.92 6.53
C ALA A 186 -16.14 -0.05 5.34
N MET A 187 -16.70 0.37 4.20
CA MET A 187 -16.74 -0.45 2.97
C MET A 187 -15.33 -0.70 2.42
N LEU A 188 -14.49 0.33 2.35
CA LEU A 188 -13.10 0.18 1.89
C LEU A 188 -12.27 -0.67 2.86
N ARG A 189 -12.48 -0.52 4.16
CA ARG A 189 -11.84 -1.36 5.19
C ARG A 189 -12.19 -2.83 5.00
N ALA A 190 -13.47 -3.15 4.77
CA ALA A 190 -13.92 -4.53 4.55
C ALA A 190 -13.20 -5.17 3.35
N VAL A 191 -12.94 -4.42 2.28
CA VAL A 191 -12.17 -4.89 1.12
C VAL A 191 -10.69 -5.08 1.48
N VAL A 192 -10.07 -4.11 2.14
CA VAL A 192 -8.66 -4.20 2.55
C VAL A 192 -8.42 -5.42 3.44
N GLU A 193 -9.28 -5.63 4.43
CA GLU A 193 -9.23 -6.79 5.32
C GLU A 193 -9.49 -8.10 4.55
N GLY A 194 -10.47 -8.11 3.64
CA GLY A 194 -10.72 -9.27 2.78
C GLY A 194 -9.50 -9.65 1.94
N ARG A 195 -8.85 -8.67 1.30
CA ARG A 195 -7.65 -8.89 0.48
C ARG A 195 -6.46 -9.45 1.28
N ALA A 196 -6.36 -9.09 2.56
CA ALA A 196 -5.31 -9.58 3.46
C ALA A 196 -5.52 -11.04 3.89
N HIS A 197 -6.69 -11.62 3.65
CA HIS A 197 -7.06 -12.97 4.09
C HIS A 197 -7.46 -13.90 2.94
N ARG A 198 -7.46 -15.20 3.25
CA ARG A 198 -7.99 -16.26 2.39
C ARG A 198 -8.89 -17.15 3.23
N TYR A 199 -9.94 -17.66 2.61
CA TYR A 199 -10.76 -18.70 3.20
C TYR A 199 -10.21 -20.06 2.79
N LEU A 200 -9.65 -20.79 3.75
CA LEU A 200 -9.09 -22.12 3.58
C LEU A 200 -10.13 -23.16 3.97
N MET A 201 -10.33 -24.15 3.10
CA MET A 201 -11.12 -25.35 3.38
C MET A 201 -10.25 -26.57 3.10
N LEU A 202 -10.32 -27.58 3.95
CA LEU A 202 -9.63 -28.85 3.75
C LEU A 202 -10.39 -29.99 4.42
N ASN A 203 -10.13 -31.23 3.95
CA ASN A 203 -10.55 -32.43 4.62
C ASN A 203 -9.39 -33.00 5.43
N ALA A 204 -9.69 -33.57 6.60
CA ALA A 204 -8.68 -34.18 7.46
C ALA A 204 -9.25 -35.38 8.23
N PRO A 205 -8.41 -36.37 8.60
CA PRO A 205 -8.80 -37.39 9.56
C PRO A 205 -9.13 -36.75 10.92
N ASP A 206 -10.23 -37.17 11.56
CA ASP A 206 -10.65 -36.65 12.86
C ASP A 206 -9.58 -36.86 13.94
N GLY A 207 -8.85 -37.97 13.91
CA GLY A 207 -7.72 -38.23 14.80
C GLY A 207 -6.51 -37.30 14.63
N ARG A 208 -6.47 -36.47 13.59
CA ARG A 208 -5.42 -35.47 13.34
C ARG A 208 -5.92 -34.04 13.50
N LEU A 209 -7.16 -33.86 13.91
CA LEU A 209 -7.83 -32.55 13.97
C LEU A 209 -7.08 -31.56 14.85
N GLU A 210 -6.61 -31.98 16.01
CA GLU A 210 -5.89 -31.09 16.94
C GLU A 210 -4.60 -30.53 16.30
N GLU A 211 -3.83 -31.39 15.62
CA GLU A 211 -2.63 -30.98 14.90
C GLU A 211 -2.95 -30.04 13.73
N ILE A 212 -3.98 -30.35 12.93
CA ILE A 212 -4.44 -29.50 11.83
C ILE A 212 -4.86 -28.13 12.35
N CYS A 213 -5.66 -28.06 13.41
CA CYS A 213 -6.09 -26.80 14.03
C CYS A 213 -4.91 -25.99 14.57
N ALA A 214 -3.89 -26.63 15.13
CA ALA A 214 -2.68 -25.98 15.61
C ALA A 214 -1.84 -25.38 14.45
N ILE A 215 -1.79 -26.06 13.30
CA ILE A 215 -1.09 -25.57 12.10
C ILE A 215 -1.85 -24.39 11.47
N VAL A 216 -3.18 -24.52 11.31
CA VAL A 216 -4.02 -23.48 10.69
C VAL A 216 -3.94 -22.16 11.49
N GLY A 217 -3.90 -22.23 12.82
CA GLY A 217 -3.92 -21.04 13.68
C GLY A 217 -5.16 -20.20 13.38
N GLY A 218 -4.95 -19.03 12.81
CA GLY A 218 -6.01 -18.14 12.33
C GLY A 218 -6.51 -17.13 13.37
N ALA A 219 -7.28 -16.15 12.89
CA ALA A 219 -7.83 -15.07 13.71
C ALA A 219 -8.89 -15.54 14.73
N ARG A 220 -9.48 -16.71 14.51
CA ARG A 220 -10.47 -17.37 15.39
C ARG A 220 -10.33 -18.88 15.22
N ALA A 221 -10.91 -19.65 16.14
CA ALA A 221 -10.94 -21.10 16.05
C ALA A 221 -11.54 -21.56 14.69
N PRO A 222 -10.95 -22.58 14.05
CA PRO A 222 -11.50 -23.16 12.81
C PRO A 222 -12.91 -23.71 13.02
N SER A 223 -13.72 -23.67 11.97
CA SER A 223 -14.99 -24.40 11.93
C SER A 223 -14.72 -25.83 11.52
N VAL A 224 -15.29 -26.80 12.25
CA VAL A 224 -15.12 -28.22 11.98
C VAL A 224 -16.49 -28.84 11.69
N LEU A 225 -16.60 -29.56 10.59
CA LEU A 225 -17.82 -30.18 10.10
C LEU A 225 -17.55 -31.66 9.85
N PRO A 226 -18.40 -32.60 10.36
CA PRO A 226 -18.26 -34.00 10.01
C PRO A 226 -18.53 -34.24 8.52
N LEU A 227 -17.75 -35.08 7.89
CA LEU A 227 -17.99 -35.54 6.51
C LEU A 227 -18.90 -36.79 6.48
N ALA A 228 -19.44 -37.09 5.31
CA ALA A 228 -20.18 -38.32 5.09
C ALA A 228 -19.29 -39.59 5.19
N GLU A 229 -18.00 -39.41 5.02
CA GLU A 229 -16.98 -40.45 5.22
C GLU A 229 -16.66 -40.53 6.71
N GLU A 230 -16.82 -41.72 7.31
CA GLU A 230 -16.60 -41.97 8.73
C GLU A 230 -15.11 -41.74 9.09
N GLY A 231 -14.86 -41.02 10.20
CA GLY A 231 -13.52 -40.66 10.65
C GLY A 231 -12.87 -39.48 9.90
N MET A 232 -13.63 -38.77 9.06
CA MET A 232 -13.17 -37.60 8.31
C MET A 232 -13.97 -36.35 8.68
N VAL A 233 -13.29 -35.22 8.73
CA VAL A 233 -13.87 -33.90 9.00
C VAL A 233 -13.42 -32.88 7.94
N ALA A 234 -14.29 -31.90 7.67
CA ALA A 234 -13.89 -30.69 6.96
C ALA A 234 -13.50 -29.61 7.96
N VAL A 235 -12.38 -28.96 7.71
CA VAL A 235 -11.87 -27.83 8.51
C VAL A 235 -11.90 -26.59 7.66
N HIS A 236 -12.56 -25.54 8.16
CA HIS A 236 -12.65 -24.25 7.48
C HIS A 236 -12.04 -23.17 8.37
N ALA A 237 -11.21 -22.33 7.79
CA ALA A 237 -10.57 -21.24 8.53
C ALA A 237 -10.30 -20.02 7.66
N LEU A 238 -10.24 -18.86 8.32
CA LEU A 238 -9.75 -17.63 7.74
C LEU A 238 -8.26 -17.51 8.08
N VAL A 239 -7.39 -17.46 7.06
CA VAL A 239 -5.94 -17.42 7.23
C VAL A 239 -5.36 -16.19 6.54
N PRO A 240 -4.24 -15.61 7.04
CA PRO A 240 -3.55 -14.53 6.33
C PRO A 240 -3.12 -14.99 4.93
N ALA A 241 -3.34 -14.14 3.94
CA ALA A 241 -2.99 -14.45 2.55
C ALA A 241 -1.48 -14.71 2.37
N ALA A 242 -0.64 -14.03 3.17
CA ALA A 242 0.81 -14.19 3.15
C ALA A 242 1.28 -15.57 3.62
N ASP A 243 0.51 -16.22 4.52
CA ASP A 243 0.92 -17.47 5.16
C ASP A 243 0.55 -18.71 4.33
N VAL A 244 -0.31 -18.57 3.33
CA VAL A 244 -0.87 -19.71 2.54
C VAL A 244 0.22 -20.58 1.95
N TRP A 245 1.29 -19.98 1.41
CA TRP A 245 2.41 -20.69 0.80
C TRP A 245 3.08 -21.68 1.75
N ASP A 246 3.27 -21.29 3.01
CA ASP A 246 3.91 -22.12 4.03
C ASP A 246 2.92 -23.04 4.74
N LEU A 247 1.64 -22.68 4.79
CA LEU A 247 0.59 -23.47 5.43
C LEU A 247 0.25 -24.75 4.66
N LEU A 248 0.07 -24.67 3.34
CA LEU A 248 -0.43 -25.80 2.54
C LEU A 248 0.46 -27.04 2.65
N PRO A 249 1.79 -26.99 2.48
CA PRO A 249 2.64 -28.19 2.64
C PRO A 249 2.61 -28.78 4.05
N ARG A 250 2.49 -27.94 5.07
CA ARG A 250 2.42 -28.38 6.48
C ARG A 250 1.11 -29.11 6.77
N LEU A 251 0.00 -28.61 6.23
CA LEU A 251 -1.30 -29.22 6.36
C LEU A 251 -1.37 -30.56 5.61
N GLU A 252 -0.78 -30.64 4.42
CA GLU A 252 -0.67 -31.90 3.66
C GLU A 252 0.13 -32.95 4.45
N ALA A 253 1.28 -32.58 5.01
CA ALA A 253 2.10 -33.47 5.83
C ALA A 253 1.36 -33.95 7.11
N ALA A 254 0.45 -33.15 7.65
CA ALA A 254 -0.41 -33.50 8.77
C ALA A 254 -1.63 -34.35 8.39
N GLY A 255 -1.78 -34.72 7.11
CA GLY A 255 -2.88 -35.54 6.61
C GLY A 255 -4.07 -34.74 6.04
N GLY A 256 -3.91 -33.43 5.88
CA GLY A 256 -4.89 -32.59 5.18
C GLY A 256 -4.97 -32.95 3.70
N SER A 257 -6.17 -32.95 3.14
CA SER A 257 -6.44 -33.27 1.76
C SER A 257 -7.53 -32.37 1.17
N SER A 258 -7.73 -32.42 -0.15
CA SER A 258 -8.77 -31.63 -0.84
C SER A 258 -8.78 -30.16 -0.46
N MET A 259 -7.59 -29.56 -0.35
CA MET A 259 -7.43 -28.18 0.10
C MET A 259 -7.90 -27.19 -0.95
N LEU A 260 -8.77 -26.25 -0.55
CA LEU A 260 -9.25 -25.14 -1.37
C LEU A 260 -8.88 -23.81 -0.68
N VAL A 261 -8.33 -22.89 -1.46
CA VAL A 261 -8.01 -21.53 -1.01
C VAL A 261 -8.83 -20.55 -1.84
N VAL A 262 -9.74 -19.84 -1.18
CA VAL A 262 -10.69 -18.95 -1.84
C VAL A 262 -10.38 -17.50 -1.44
N PRO A 263 -10.36 -16.56 -2.40
CA PRO A 263 -10.27 -15.13 -2.09
C PRO A 263 -11.45 -14.69 -1.23
N VAL A 264 -11.21 -13.78 -0.30
CA VAL A 264 -12.25 -13.12 0.47
C VAL A 264 -12.46 -11.73 -0.14
N GLU A 265 -13.66 -11.47 -0.66
CA GLU A 265 -13.98 -10.19 -1.26
C GLU A 265 -14.04 -9.07 -0.21
N ARG A 266 -14.71 -9.35 0.90
CA ARG A 266 -14.92 -8.40 2.01
C ARG A 266 -14.97 -9.13 3.33
N MET A 267 -14.44 -8.48 4.36
CA MET A 267 -14.50 -8.97 5.74
C MET A 267 -14.93 -7.80 6.66
N VAL A 268 -16.01 -8.01 7.42
CA VAL A 268 -16.59 -7.02 8.35
C VAL A 268 -16.46 -7.49 9.79
#